data_db1a0d605a8bacd9b69ed0341ade420c
#
_entry.id   db1a0d605a8bacd9b69ed0341ade420c
#
_cell.length_a   1.000
_cell.length_b   1.000
_cell.length_c   1.000
_cell.angle_alpha   90.00
_cell.angle_beta   90.00
_cell.angle_gamma   90.00
#
_symmetry.space_group_name_H-M   'P 1'
#
loop_
_entity.id
_entity.type
_entity.pdbx_description
1 polymer ?
#
loop_
_entity_poly.entity_id
_entity_poly.type
_entity_poly.pdbx_seq_one_letter_code
_entity_poly.pdbx_strand_id
1 'polypeptide(L)'
;MVTNIPGPMTAIARAVALQSDGKIVVAGGLGAGQEIGLVRYNTNGALDGSFGRSGIALANIPNNILSSASGVAIQVDGKILAGGTVYTLSGANAFIGMGVVRFNTNGSMDSSFGTAGVVTALPFQASRCGGAPVALQPDGKILLAGGCNKGTGANSTSFSTILRFDSNGSLDSAFGTGGAAVLAEIPSAIALQSDGKIVVAGGGTVSRYNTNGSIDSSFGIFGSVGSIGTSAAVAVQSDGKILVAGTFSDQLSVTPDGDFALIRYNSDGTVDQGFGMHGGALADFFTGTSSAAAVAIAVESNSDIVVAGKASQGTNPSQFAVARFTSLGDLDPTFGAGGVVKTSFGQTDSVAAIALQADGKIVAAGNSVNVTTGNDAFALARYIAP
;
A
#
# COMPACT_ATOMS: atom_id res chain seq x y z
N MET A 1 2.78 -19.64 -3.80
CA MET A 1 3.48 -20.16 -2.59
C MET A 1 2.80 -19.57 -1.37
N VAL A 2 2.55 -20.38 -0.36
CA VAL A 2 2.09 -19.94 0.95
C VAL A 2 3.25 -20.14 1.94
N THR A 3 3.57 -19.10 2.70
CA THR A 3 4.62 -19.13 3.70
C THR A 3 3.99 -19.14 5.08
N ASN A 4 4.04 -20.27 5.74
CA ASN A 4 3.64 -20.37 7.14
C ASN A 4 4.77 -19.81 8.02
N ILE A 5 4.49 -18.81 8.79
CA ILE A 5 5.42 -18.25 9.78
C ILE A 5 5.38 -19.17 11.00
N PRO A 6 6.54 -19.69 11.47
CA PRO A 6 6.56 -20.65 12.58
C PRO A 6 5.97 -20.05 13.87
N GLY A 7 5.10 -20.80 14.54
CA GLY A 7 4.45 -20.45 15.82
C GLY A 7 2.94 -20.26 15.68
N PRO A 8 2.22 -20.03 16.79
CA PRO A 8 0.79 -19.73 16.79
C PRO A 8 0.58 -18.27 16.38
N MET A 9 0.98 -17.90 15.16
CA MET A 9 1.09 -16.52 14.74
C MET A 9 0.15 -16.25 13.58
N THR A 10 -0.69 -15.22 13.72
CA THR A 10 -1.32 -14.56 12.57
C THR A 10 -0.26 -13.75 11.81
N ALA A 11 -0.23 -13.87 10.51
CA ALA A 11 0.70 -13.16 9.66
C ALA A 11 -0.08 -12.43 8.56
N ILE A 12 -0.11 -11.10 8.62
CA ILE A 12 -0.87 -10.28 7.69
C ILE A 12 0.10 -9.48 6.82
N ALA A 13 0.23 -9.87 5.54
CA ALA A 13 0.97 -9.10 4.54
C ALA A 13 0.17 -7.85 4.15
N ARG A 14 0.87 -6.71 4.02
CA ARG A 14 0.25 -5.42 3.63
C ARG A 14 1.00 -4.69 2.54
N ALA A 15 2.29 -4.88 2.40
CA ALA A 15 3.10 -4.18 1.42
C ALA A 15 4.22 -5.07 0.90
N VAL A 16 4.66 -4.81 -0.33
CA VAL A 16 5.78 -5.49 -0.98
C VAL A 16 6.70 -4.47 -1.65
N ALA A 17 8.00 -4.71 -1.57
CA ALA A 17 9.01 -3.95 -2.31
C ALA A 17 10.09 -4.90 -2.85
N LEU A 18 10.75 -4.49 -3.93
CA LEU A 18 11.87 -5.20 -4.51
C LEU A 18 13.18 -4.49 -4.16
N GLN A 19 14.17 -5.27 -3.77
CA GLN A 19 15.54 -4.78 -3.63
C GLN A 19 16.24 -4.76 -5.01
N SER A 20 17.33 -4.00 -5.13
CA SER A 20 18.08 -3.86 -6.39
C SER A 20 18.67 -5.19 -6.90
N ASP A 21 18.86 -6.17 -6.02
CA ASP A 21 19.28 -7.53 -6.35
C ASP A 21 18.11 -8.46 -6.74
N GLY A 22 16.89 -7.91 -6.83
CA GLY A 22 15.67 -8.61 -7.20
C GLY A 22 15.02 -9.41 -6.07
N LYS A 23 15.56 -9.37 -4.85
CA LYS A 23 14.91 -10.00 -3.69
C LYS A 23 13.62 -9.28 -3.35
N ILE A 24 12.67 -10.05 -2.82
CA ILE A 24 11.31 -9.58 -2.53
C ILE A 24 11.18 -9.39 -1.02
N VAL A 25 10.82 -8.20 -0.59
CA VAL A 25 10.55 -7.88 0.82
C VAL A 25 9.06 -7.66 1.00
N VAL A 26 8.43 -8.44 1.85
CA VAL A 26 7.02 -8.30 2.24
C VAL A 26 6.97 -7.79 3.67
N ALA A 27 6.21 -6.72 3.89
CA ALA A 27 6.02 -6.11 5.20
C ALA A 27 4.58 -6.29 5.69
N GLY A 28 4.41 -6.33 7.02
CA GLY A 28 3.09 -6.43 7.61
C GLY A 28 3.11 -6.57 9.12
N GLY A 29 2.05 -7.18 9.68
CA GLY A 29 1.96 -7.57 11.08
C GLY A 29 2.29 -9.04 11.22
N LEU A 30 3.22 -9.37 12.12
CA LEU A 30 3.64 -10.74 12.42
C LEU A 30 3.46 -11.05 13.89
N GLY A 31 2.99 -12.27 14.18
CA GLY A 31 2.90 -12.76 15.54
C GLY A 31 1.61 -12.44 16.28
N ALA A 32 1.40 -13.08 17.46
CA ALA A 32 0.23 -12.89 18.30
C ALA A 32 0.09 -11.44 18.82
N GLY A 33 1.21 -10.71 18.92
CA GLY A 33 1.26 -9.29 19.29
C GLY A 33 1.18 -8.35 18.09
N GLN A 34 1.07 -8.88 16.85
CA GLN A 34 1.15 -8.09 15.61
C GLN A 34 2.30 -7.09 15.67
N GLU A 35 3.53 -7.59 15.58
CA GLU A 35 4.73 -6.75 15.48
C GLU A 35 4.96 -6.34 14.04
N ILE A 36 5.49 -5.14 13.81
CA ILE A 36 6.02 -4.76 12.49
C ILE A 36 7.08 -5.79 12.10
N GLY A 37 6.82 -6.52 11.02
CA GLY A 37 7.71 -7.57 10.55
C GLY A 37 7.92 -7.54 9.06
N LEU A 38 9.06 -8.10 8.66
CA LEU A 38 9.47 -8.27 7.28
C LEU A 38 9.75 -9.73 7.00
N VAL A 39 9.35 -10.17 5.83
CA VAL A 39 9.75 -11.48 5.29
C VAL A 39 10.47 -11.23 3.97
N ARG A 40 11.68 -11.80 3.83
CA ARG A 40 12.44 -11.66 2.59
C ARG A 40 12.51 -12.97 1.83
N TYR A 41 12.30 -12.87 0.53
CA TYR A 41 12.40 -13.96 -0.41
C TYR A 41 13.50 -13.68 -1.43
N ASN A 42 14.17 -14.74 -1.88
CA ASN A 42 15.05 -14.73 -3.03
C ASN A 42 14.25 -14.50 -4.33
N THR A 43 14.93 -14.18 -5.41
CA THR A 43 14.34 -13.94 -6.74
C THR A 43 13.51 -15.13 -7.27
N ASN A 44 13.78 -16.35 -6.80
CA ASN A 44 13.02 -17.55 -7.14
C ASN A 44 11.78 -17.80 -6.25
N GLY A 45 11.55 -16.96 -5.25
CA GLY A 45 10.44 -17.06 -4.30
C GLY A 45 10.75 -17.86 -3.03
N ALA A 46 11.89 -18.55 -2.91
CA ALA A 46 12.28 -19.23 -1.68
C ALA A 46 12.61 -18.20 -0.58
N LEU A 47 12.35 -18.54 0.70
CA LEU A 47 12.78 -17.72 1.82
C LEU A 47 14.28 -17.47 1.80
N ASP A 48 14.70 -16.23 2.03
CA ASP A 48 16.11 -15.88 2.14
C ASP A 48 16.61 -16.10 3.57
N GLY A 49 17.17 -17.30 3.83
CA GLY A 49 17.65 -17.66 5.15
C GLY A 49 18.77 -16.77 5.72
N SER A 50 19.38 -15.91 4.91
CA SER A 50 20.40 -14.93 5.34
C SER A 50 19.82 -13.66 5.95
N PHE A 51 18.48 -13.46 5.87
CA PHE A 51 17.79 -12.28 6.37
C PHE A 51 17.17 -12.53 7.74
N GLY A 52 17.49 -11.69 8.71
CA GLY A 52 16.94 -11.77 10.06
C GLY A 52 17.14 -13.19 10.65
N ARG A 53 16.06 -13.76 11.12
CA ARG A 53 16.02 -15.15 11.57
C ARG A 53 15.31 -16.01 10.52
N SER A 54 16.07 -16.75 9.72
CA SER A 54 15.54 -17.66 8.68
C SER A 54 14.56 -16.99 7.70
N GLY A 55 14.89 -15.79 7.25
CA GLY A 55 14.08 -15.03 6.28
C GLY A 55 13.10 -14.04 6.90
N ILE A 56 13.05 -13.93 8.22
CA ILE A 56 12.10 -13.12 8.96
C ILE A 56 12.84 -12.11 9.85
N ALA A 57 12.43 -10.85 9.80
CA ALA A 57 12.90 -9.78 10.70
C ALA A 57 11.71 -9.18 11.44
N LEU A 58 11.82 -9.01 12.73
CA LEU A 58 10.83 -8.39 13.59
C LEU A 58 11.36 -7.09 14.18
N ALA A 59 10.51 -6.08 14.28
CA ALA A 59 10.82 -4.85 14.98
C ALA A 59 10.68 -5.06 16.49
N ASN A 60 11.81 -5.19 17.16
CA ASN A 60 11.83 -5.27 18.62
C ASN A 60 11.66 -3.87 19.23
N ILE A 61 10.43 -3.36 19.21
CA ILE A 61 10.08 -2.03 19.76
C ILE A 61 9.83 -2.18 21.25
N PRO A 62 10.56 -1.44 22.12
CA PRO A 62 10.35 -1.52 23.57
C PRO A 62 8.91 -1.17 23.96
N ASN A 63 8.33 -1.95 24.88
CA ASN A 63 6.96 -1.79 25.40
C ASN A 63 5.87 -1.84 24.31
N ASN A 64 6.18 -2.43 23.14
CA ASN A 64 5.20 -2.63 22.08
C ASN A 64 4.09 -3.59 22.52
N ILE A 65 2.83 -3.21 22.23
CA ILE A 65 1.68 -4.08 22.48
C ILE A 65 1.11 -4.59 21.16
N LEU A 66 1.07 -3.70 20.17
CA LEU A 66 0.48 -3.97 18.88
C LEU A 66 1.06 -2.99 17.84
N SER A 67 1.71 -3.48 16.81
CA SER A 67 2.23 -2.64 15.72
C SER A 67 2.11 -3.37 14.41
N SER A 68 1.81 -2.65 13.35
CA SER A 68 1.67 -3.26 12.02
C SER A 68 2.23 -2.31 10.97
N ALA A 69 3.07 -2.83 10.10
CA ALA A 69 3.45 -2.10 8.89
C ALA A 69 2.28 -2.09 7.90
N SER A 70 2.08 -0.94 7.27
CA SER A 70 1.11 -0.76 6.18
C SER A 70 1.81 -0.37 4.87
N GLY A 71 3.09 -0.02 4.93
CA GLY A 71 3.92 0.33 3.78
C GLY A 71 5.35 -0.13 3.96
N VAL A 72 6.06 -0.31 2.85
CA VAL A 72 7.48 -0.66 2.80
C VAL A 72 8.16 0.10 1.67
N ALA A 73 9.38 0.56 1.91
CA ALA A 73 10.23 1.19 0.90
C ALA A 73 11.69 0.75 1.08
N ILE A 74 12.42 0.68 -0.02
CA ILE A 74 13.84 0.32 -0.03
C ILE A 74 14.65 1.60 -0.32
N GLN A 75 15.57 1.94 0.56
CA GLN A 75 16.50 3.05 0.37
C GLN A 75 17.61 2.70 -0.62
N VAL A 76 18.27 3.71 -1.17
CA VAL A 76 19.37 3.52 -2.15
C VAL A 76 20.53 2.69 -1.59
N ASP A 77 20.76 2.74 -0.27
CA ASP A 77 21.78 1.95 0.43
C ASP A 77 21.29 0.51 0.76
N GLY A 78 20.09 0.15 0.31
CA GLY A 78 19.48 -1.17 0.52
C GLY A 78 18.80 -1.35 1.87
N LYS A 79 18.81 -0.34 2.76
CA LYS A 79 18.05 -0.38 4.01
C LYS A 79 16.56 -0.37 3.72
N ILE A 80 15.81 -0.94 4.65
CA ILE A 80 14.37 -1.18 4.47
C ILE A 80 13.60 -0.33 5.49
N LEU A 81 12.68 0.47 5.00
CA LEU A 81 11.75 1.26 5.80
C LEU A 81 10.41 0.54 5.85
N ALA A 82 9.90 0.30 7.05
CA ALA A 82 8.55 -0.23 7.28
C ALA A 82 7.75 0.81 8.08
N GLY A 83 6.72 1.39 7.46
CA GLY A 83 5.89 2.41 8.08
C GLY A 83 4.49 1.90 8.37
N GLY A 84 3.91 2.41 9.46
CA GLY A 84 2.58 1.99 9.87
C GLY A 84 2.16 2.57 11.22
N THR A 85 1.40 1.77 11.96
CA THR A 85 0.96 2.11 13.32
C THR A 85 1.88 1.49 14.36
N VAL A 86 2.27 2.29 15.34
CA VAL A 86 3.03 1.83 16.52
C VAL A 86 2.20 2.06 17.75
N TYR A 87 1.98 1.00 18.52
CA TYR A 87 1.23 1.04 19.76
C TYR A 87 2.10 0.55 20.92
N THR A 88 2.50 1.48 21.80
CA THR A 88 3.34 1.19 22.96
C THR A 88 2.66 1.61 24.25
N LEU A 89 3.00 0.93 25.37
CA LEU A 89 2.65 1.37 26.73
C LEU A 89 3.82 2.16 27.33
N SER A 90 3.52 3.33 27.87
CA SER A 90 4.43 4.11 28.70
C SER A 90 3.77 4.35 30.04
N GLY A 91 4.06 3.52 31.04
CA GLY A 91 3.38 3.55 32.34
C GLY A 91 1.89 3.25 32.24
N ALA A 92 1.04 4.14 32.75
CA ALA A 92 -0.42 4.02 32.66
C ALA A 92 -0.99 4.54 31.31
N ASN A 93 -0.16 5.12 30.45
CA ASN A 93 -0.59 5.73 29.19
C ASN A 93 -0.25 4.84 28.00
N ALA A 94 -1.23 4.66 27.12
CA ALA A 94 -1.03 4.06 25.82
C ALA A 94 -0.70 5.15 24.80
N PHE A 95 0.32 4.90 23.98
CA PHE A 95 0.65 5.73 22.82
C PHE A 95 0.31 4.95 21.55
N ILE A 96 -0.52 5.53 20.71
CA ILE A 96 -0.85 4.99 19.37
C ILE A 96 -0.48 6.07 18.38
N GLY A 97 0.61 5.87 17.65
CA GLY A 97 1.14 6.85 16.73
C GLY A 97 1.46 6.27 15.35
N MET A 98 1.68 7.18 14.42
CA MET A 98 2.31 6.85 13.14
C MET A 98 3.80 6.64 13.36
N GLY A 99 4.37 5.62 12.76
CA GLY A 99 5.79 5.33 12.93
C GLY A 99 6.44 4.67 11.74
N VAL A 100 7.76 4.82 11.67
CA VAL A 100 8.61 4.15 10.68
C VAL A 100 9.72 3.41 11.43
N VAL A 101 9.93 2.16 11.07
CA VAL A 101 11.05 1.34 11.52
C VAL A 101 12.02 1.19 10.37
N ARG A 102 13.32 1.35 10.63
CA ARG A 102 14.36 1.07 9.64
C ARG A 102 15.14 -0.18 9.99
N PHE A 103 15.27 -1.04 9.00
CA PHE A 103 16.07 -2.27 9.06
C PHE A 103 17.29 -2.13 8.15
N ASN A 104 18.40 -2.72 8.59
CA ASN A 104 19.58 -2.94 7.78
C ASN A 104 19.31 -3.99 6.68
N THR A 105 20.20 -4.09 5.72
CA THR A 105 20.12 -5.05 4.60
C THR A 105 20.07 -6.52 5.04
N ASN A 106 20.57 -6.83 6.25
CA ASN A 106 20.55 -8.16 6.83
C ASN A 106 19.30 -8.46 7.69
N GLY A 107 18.38 -7.48 7.85
CA GLY A 107 17.16 -7.62 8.65
C GLY A 107 17.29 -7.23 10.13
N SER A 108 18.47 -6.81 10.62
CA SER A 108 18.59 -6.20 11.95
C SER A 108 18.00 -4.79 11.96
N MET A 109 17.48 -4.33 13.09
CA MET A 109 17.07 -2.93 13.23
C MET A 109 18.30 -2.01 13.11
N ASP A 110 18.13 -0.89 12.42
CA ASP A 110 19.17 0.12 12.28
C ASP A 110 19.10 1.13 13.43
N SER A 111 19.91 0.91 14.47
CA SER A 111 19.92 1.75 15.67
C SER A 111 20.32 3.21 15.43
N SER A 112 20.84 3.55 14.25
CA SER A 112 21.19 4.94 13.87
C SER A 112 19.98 5.76 13.38
N PHE A 113 18.80 5.11 13.20
CA PHE A 113 17.59 5.78 12.75
C PHE A 113 16.68 6.10 13.93
N GLY A 114 16.35 7.36 14.10
CA GLY A 114 15.50 7.80 15.19
C GLY A 114 16.02 7.35 16.57
N THR A 115 15.15 6.72 17.34
CA THR A 115 15.51 6.10 18.62
C THR A 115 15.54 4.58 18.47
N ALA A 116 16.71 4.00 18.50
CA ALA A 116 16.95 2.55 18.38
C ALA A 116 16.28 1.92 17.14
N GLY A 117 16.25 2.63 16.01
CA GLY A 117 15.71 2.13 14.75
C GLY A 117 14.25 2.49 14.49
N VAL A 118 13.65 3.31 15.35
CA VAL A 118 12.22 3.65 15.28
C VAL A 118 12.02 5.16 15.39
N VAL A 119 11.13 5.69 14.59
CA VAL A 119 10.54 7.03 14.77
C VAL A 119 9.03 6.92 14.90
N THR A 120 8.45 7.75 15.78
CA THR A 120 7.01 7.82 15.98
C THR A 120 6.57 9.27 16.14
N ALA A 121 5.37 9.60 15.66
CA ALA A 121 4.82 10.94 15.79
C ALA A 121 3.31 10.95 16.01
N LEU A 122 2.86 11.97 16.76
CA LEU A 122 1.47 12.39 16.93
C LEU A 122 1.36 13.87 16.53
N PRO A 123 1.05 14.17 15.27
CA PRO A 123 0.96 15.55 14.81
C PRO A 123 -0.26 16.26 15.36
N PHE A 124 -0.22 17.61 15.37
CA PHE A 124 -1.36 18.48 15.71
C PHE A 124 -2.04 18.19 17.04
N GLN A 125 -1.28 17.71 18.05
CA GLN A 125 -1.80 17.30 19.36
C GLN A 125 -2.85 16.17 19.26
N ALA A 126 -2.69 15.27 18.30
CA ALA A 126 -3.52 14.09 18.18
C ALA A 126 -3.45 13.24 19.46
N SER A 127 -4.57 12.61 19.83
CA SER A 127 -4.63 11.62 20.91
C SER A 127 -4.22 10.23 20.43
N ARG A 128 -4.43 9.94 19.14
CA ARG A 128 -4.01 8.70 18.48
C ARG A 128 -3.93 8.88 16.97
N CYS A 129 -3.03 8.16 16.31
CA CYS A 129 -2.92 8.09 14.85
C CYS A 129 -2.65 6.66 14.41
N GLY A 130 -3.16 6.31 13.22
CA GLY A 130 -2.80 5.09 12.49
C GLY A 130 -2.07 5.45 11.21
N GLY A 131 -0.91 4.83 10.98
CA GLY A 131 -0.15 4.99 9.75
C GLY A 131 -0.67 4.08 8.64
N ALA A 132 -0.54 4.54 7.41
CA ALA A 132 -0.93 3.83 6.20
C ALA A 132 0.23 3.84 5.16
N PRO A 133 0.09 4.38 3.95
CA PRO A 133 1.12 4.28 2.94
C PRO A 133 2.40 5.03 3.30
N VAL A 134 3.52 4.46 2.85
CA VAL A 134 4.86 5.04 2.91
C VAL A 134 5.33 5.34 1.50
N ALA A 135 5.94 6.50 1.30
CA ALA A 135 6.67 6.82 0.08
C ALA A 135 8.07 7.37 0.42
N LEU A 136 9.04 7.03 -0.42
CA LEU A 136 10.41 7.52 -0.32
C LEU A 136 10.65 8.53 -1.42
N GLN A 137 11.01 9.76 -1.04
CA GLN A 137 11.35 10.82 -2.00
C GLN A 137 12.77 10.61 -2.57
N PRO A 138 13.08 11.12 -3.76
CA PRO A 138 14.40 10.96 -4.40
C PRO A 138 15.56 11.51 -3.56
N ASP A 139 15.30 12.50 -2.70
CA ASP A 139 16.28 13.09 -1.78
C ASP A 139 16.46 12.27 -0.48
N GLY A 140 15.78 11.12 -0.37
CA GLY A 140 15.83 10.23 0.77
C GLY A 140 14.86 10.57 1.91
N LYS A 141 14.03 11.62 1.76
CA LYS A 141 13.00 11.95 2.73
C LYS A 141 11.86 10.93 2.67
N ILE A 142 11.24 10.71 3.83
CA ILE A 142 10.25 9.66 4.03
C ILE A 142 8.89 10.30 4.29
N LEU A 143 7.91 9.97 3.48
CA LEU A 143 6.52 10.37 3.66
C LEU A 143 5.73 9.22 4.30
N LEU A 144 4.94 9.53 5.32
CA LEU A 144 4.02 8.59 5.96
C LEU A 144 2.66 9.26 6.14
N ALA A 145 1.64 8.77 5.46
CA ALA A 145 0.29 9.29 5.62
C ALA A 145 -0.53 8.45 6.63
N GLY A 146 -1.61 9.02 7.14
CA GLY A 146 -2.48 8.29 8.04
C GLY A 146 -3.65 9.11 8.56
N GLY A 147 -4.54 8.41 9.28
CA GLY A 147 -5.67 9.00 9.98
C GLY A 147 -5.36 9.23 11.46
N CYS A 148 -5.80 10.35 11.98
CA CYS A 148 -5.61 10.74 13.36
C CYS A 148 -6.93 11.15 14.03
N ASN A 149 -6.97 11.05 15.35
CA ASN A 149 -8.04 11.61 16.17
C ASN A 149 -7.45 12.58 17.17
N LYS A 150 -8.17 13.66 17.44
CA LYS A 150 -7.88 14.63 18.51
C LYS A 150 -9.03 14.64 19.50
N GLY A 151 -8.70 14.61 20.81
CA GLY A 151 -9.69 14.49 21.87
C GLY A 151 -10.09 13.04 22.14
N THR A 152 -11.04 12.84 23.05
CA THR A 152 -11.53 11.53 23.50
C THR A 152 -13.05 11.52 23.63
N GLY A 153 -13.66 10.34 23.48
CA GLY A 153 -15.11 10.17 23.61
C GLY A 153 -15.90 10.94 22.57
N ALA A 154 -17.04 11.51 22.96
CA ALA A 154 -17.95 12.24 22.05
C ALA A 154 -17.36 13.54 21.47
N ASN A 155 -16.29 14.07 22.07
CA ASN A 155 -15.60 15.28 21.59
C ASN A 155 -14.39 14.96 20.70
N SER A 156 -14.25 13.73 20.24
CA SER A 156 -13.18 13.34 19.33
C SER A 156 -13.47 13.87 17.92
N THR A 157 -12.46 14.51 17.31
CA THR A 157 -12.47 14.93 15.91
C THR A 157 -11.44 14.12 15.14
N SER A 158 -11.84 13.60 13.96
CA SER A 158 -10.96 12.86 13.07
C SER A 158 -10.39 13.78 12.00
N PHE A 159 -9.14 13.56 11.64
CA PHE A 159 -8.47 14.23 10.54
C PHE A 159 -7.42 13.32 9.92
N SER A 160 -6.99 13.64 8.73
CA SER A 160 -5.91 12.90 8.03
C SER A 160 -4.69 13.79 7.89
N THR A 161 -3.53 13.16 7.86
CA THR A 161 -2.24 13.87 7.82
C THR A 161 -1.20 13.08 7.05
N ILE A 162 -0.24 13.81 6.51
CA ILE A 162 1.02 13.27 6.00
C ILE A 162 2.16 13.86 6.80
N LEU A 163 3.05 13.01 7.26
CA LEU A 163 4.29 13.36 7.93
C LEU A 163 5.45 13.26 6.96
N ARG A 164 6.44 14.14 7.07
CA ARG A 164 7.70 13.99 6.38
C ARG A 164 8.85 13.89 7.38
N PHE A 165 9.67 12.87 7.20
CA PHE A 165 10.90 12.67 7.96
C PHE A 165 12.11 12.83 7.03
N ASP A 166 13.19 13.35 7.58
CA ASP A 166 14.50 13.29 6.96
C ASP A 166 15.01 11.83 6.92
N SER A 167 16.04 11.58 6.11
CA SER A 167 16.62 10.24 5.95
C SER A 167 17.17 9.60 7.24
N ASN A 168 17.45 10.42 8.27
CA ASN A 168 17.89 9.96 9.59
C ASN A 168 16.73 9.69 10.57
N GLY A 169 15.49 10.01 10.17
CA GLY A 169 14.26 9.80 10.98
C GLY A 169 13.81 11.02 11.78
N SER A 170 14.50 12.18 11.73
CA SER A 170 13.96 13.40 12.33
C SER A 170 12.80 13.95 11.52
N LEU A 171 11.82 14.59 12.18
CA LEU A 171 10.75 15.30 11.47
C LEU A 171 11.34 16.46 10.67
N ASP A 172 10.99 16.57 9.39
CA ASP A 172 11.38 17.68 8.54
C ASP A 172 10.49 18.89 8.81
N SER A 173 10.94 19.80 9.67
CA SER A 173 10.17 20.97 10.09
C SER A 173 9.80 21.94 8.97
N ALA A 174 10.45 21.82 7.80
CA ALA A 174 10.13 22.63 6.61
C ALA A 174 8.88 22.10 5.84
N PHE A 175 8.33 20.96 6.23
CA PHE A 175 7.15 20.39 5.62
C PHE A 175 5.90 20.72 6.41
N GLY A 176 4.94 21.38 5.78
CA GLY A 176 3.68 21.76 6.41
C GLY A 176 3.88 22.58 7.69
N THR A 177 3.31 22.11 8.78
CA THR A 177 3.49 22.70 10.11
C THR A 177 4.26 21.73 10.99
N GLY A 178 5.55 22.01 11.22
CA GLY A 178 6.41 21.18 12.08
C GLY A 178 6.59 19.73 11.60
N GLY A 179 6.68 19.52 10.29
CA GLY A 179 6.87 18.20 9.68
C GLY A 179 5.57 17.48 9.29
N ALA A 180 4.42 18.15 9.40
CA ALA A 180 3.10 17.57 9.15
C ALA A 180 2.23 18.47 8.27
N ALA A 181 1.46 17.88 7.36
CA ALA A 181 0.43 18.56 6.58
C ALA A 181 -0.91 17.84 6.74
N VAL A 182 -2.00 18.61 6.80
CA VAL A 182 -3.37 18.05 6.84
C VAL A 182 -3.78 17.61 5.44
N LEU A 183 -4.39 16.45 5.33
CA LEU A 183 -4.93 15.90 4.09
C LEU A 183 -6.43 16.15 3.99
N ALA A 184 -6.91 16.32 2.76
CA ALA A 184 -8.34 16.49 2.46
C ALA A 184 -9.10 15.15 2.51
N GLU A 185 -8.40 14.03 2.22
CA GLU A 185 -8.94 12.67 2.16
C GLU A 185 -8.37 11.76 3.25
N ILE A 186 -9.05 10.62 3.49
CA ILE A 186 -8.48 9.51 4.27
C ILE A 186 -7.52 8.75 3.35
N PRO A 187 -6.20 8.78 3.59
CA PRO A 187 -5.24 8.27 2.63
C PRO A 187 -5.25 6.74 2.56
N SER A 188 -5.41 6.21 1.37
CA SER A 188 -5.22 4.78 1.06
C SER A 188 -3.90 4.55 0.33
N ALA A 189 -3.48 5.49 -0.52
CA ALA A 189 -2.25 5.40 -1.30
C ALA A 189 -1.60 6.77 -1.53
N ILE A 190 -0.27 6.74 -1.72
CA ILE A 190 0.56 7.90 -2.08
C ILE A 190 1.38 7.54 -3.31
N ALA A 191 1.49 8.48 -4.24
CA ALA A 191 2.46 8.44 -5.34
C ALA A 191 3.18 9.78 -5.46
N LEU A 192 4.39 9.74 -6.00
CA LEU A 192 5.21 10.93 -6.24
C LEU A 192 5.27 11.22 -7.73
N GLN A 193 5.10 12.50 -8.09
CA GLN A 193 5.38 12.98 -9.45
C GLN A 193 6.88 13.32 -9.58
N SER A 194 7.36 13.37 -10.82
CA SER A 194 8.78 13.65 -11.11
C SER A 194 9.23 15.05 -10.66
N ASP A 195 8.29 15.99 -10.50
CA ASP A 195 8.54 17.34 -9.96
C ASP A 195 8.52 17.38 -8.41
N GLY A 196 8.36 16.22 -7.77
CA GLY A 196 8.34 16.06 -6.32
C GLY A 196 6.99 16.34 -5.67
N LYS A 197 5.94 16.67 -6.44
CA LYS A 197 4.58 16.80 -5.91
C LYS A 197 4.05 15.45 -5.45
N ILE A 198 3.16 15.49 -4.48
CA ILE A 198 2.64 14.33 -3.79
C ILE A 198 1.18 14.14 -4.20
N VAL A 199 0.86 13.00 -4.78
CA VAL A 199 -0.52 12.61 -5.10
C VAL A 199 -1.00 11.64 -4.03
N VAL A 200 -2.13 11.95 -3.41
CA VAL A 200 -2.76 11.11 -2.38
C VAL A 200 -4.13 10.70 -2.89
N ALA A 201 -4.44 9.42 -2.79
CA ALA A 201 -5.75 8.88 -3.12
C ALA A 201 -6.38 8.21 -1.90
N GLY A 202 -7.68 8.36 -1.74
CA GLY A 202 -8.45 7.72 -0.69
C GLY A 202 -9.85 8.30 -0.54
N GLY A 203 -10.78 7.56 0.03
CA GLY A 203 -12.13 8.04 0.32
C GLY A 203 -12.92 8.51 -0.91
N GLY A 204 -12.60 8.04 -2.12
CA GLY A 204 -13.24 8.49 -3.36
C GLY A 204 -12.72 9.85 -3.88
N THR A 205 -11.60 10.31 -3.38
CA THR A 205 -10.96 11.59 -3.76
C THR A 205 -9.49 11.36 -4.09
N VAL A 206 -8.97 12.16 -5.00
CA VAL A 206 -7.53 12.27 -5.30
C VAL A 206 -7.13 13.71 -5.14
N SER A 207 -6.12 13.97 -4.32
CA SER A 207 -5.61 15.32 -4.07
C SER A 207 -4.13 15.40 -4.38
N ARG A 208 -3.68 16.59 -4.77
CA ARG A 208 -2.27 16.86 -5.02
C ARG A 208 -1.72 17.89 -4.06
N TYR A 209 -0.54 17.61 -3.54
CA TYR A 209 0.18 18.49 -2.61
C TYR A 209 1.51 18.90 -3.21
N ASN A 210 1.92 20.13 -2.94
CA ASN A 210 3.24 20.64 -3.29
C ASN A 210 4.33 19.96 -2.46
N THR A 211 5.58 20.13 -2.86
CA THR A 211 6.76 19.58 -2.18
C THR A 211 6.89 20.04 -0.72
N ASN A 212 6.28 21.16 -0.35
CA ASN A 212 6.26 21.68 1.02
C ASN A 212 5.04 21.21 1.85
N GLY A 213 4.16 20.36 1.29
CA GLY A 213 2.96 19.84 1.96
C GLY A 213 1.71 20.72 1.85
N SER A 214 1.76 21.88 1.21
CA SER A 214 0.55 22.65 0.93
C SER A 214 -0.26 22.02 -0.18
N ILE A 215 -1.60 22.17 -0.14
CA ILE A 215 -2.46 21.73 -1.26
C ILE A 215 -2.07 22.46 -2.55
N ASP A 216 -2.00 21.75 -3.66
CA ASP A 216 -1.75 22.34 -4.98
C ASP A 216 -3.07 22.71 -5.65
N SER A 217 -3.50 23.94 -5.48
CA SER A 217 -4.79 24.46 -6.00
C SER A 217 -4.89 24.45 -7.52
N SER A 218 -3.80 24.21 -8.25
CA SER A 218 -3.81 24.08 -9.72
C SER A 218 -4.26 22.71 -10.21
N PHE A 219 -4.45 21.73 -9.29
CA PHE A 219 -4.90 20.39 -9.61
C PHE A 219 -6.41 20.27 -9.43
N GLY A 220 -7.12 19.92 -10.48
CA GLY A 220 -8.56 19.74 -10.45
C GLY A 220 -9.31 20.96 -9.92
N ILE A 221 -10.19 20.74 -8.95
CA ILE A 221 -10.96 21.81 -8.29
C ILE A 221 -10.37 22.01 -6.89
N PHE A 222 -9.71 23.15 -6.67
CA PHE A 222 -9.06 23.51 -5.40
C PHE A 222 -8.06 22.44 -4.87
N GLY A 223 -7.37 21.75 -5.77
CA GLY A 223 -6.34 20.76 -5.43
C GLY A 223 -6.81 19.33 -5.37
N SER A 224 -8.07 19.07 -5.75
CA SER A 224 -8.66 17.74 -5.65
C SER A 224 -9.55 17.39 -6.83
N VAL A 225 -9.72 16.10 -7.09
CA VAL A 225 -10.69 15.54 -8.04
C VAL A 225 -11.43 14.37 -7.41
N GLY A 226 -12.70 14.19 -7.79
CA GLY A 226 -13.46 12.99 -7.41
C GLY A 226 -12.95 11.77 -8.17
N SER A 227 -13.03 10.59 -7.55
CA SER A 227 -12.67 9.32 -8.15
C SER A 227 -13.88 8.39 -8.25
N ILE A 228 -13.77 7.35 -9.08
CA ILE A 228 -14.80 6.31 -9.19
C ILE A 228 -14.71 5.35 -8.01
N GLY A 229 -15.85 5.07 -7.38
CA GLY A 229 -15.93 4.10 -6.28
C GLY A 229 -15.01 4.40 -5.11
N THR A 230 -14.40 3.36 -4.54
CA THR A 230 -13.41 3.47 -3.46
C THR A 230 -12.01 3.49 -4.04
N SER A 231 -11.29 4.62 -3.92
CA SER A 231 -9.88 4.72 -4.33
C SER A 231 -9.00 3.94 -3.37
N ALA A 232 -8.30 2.93 -3.86
CA ALA A 232 -7.45 2.06 -3.03
C ALA A 232 -5.96 2.21 -3.36
N ALA A 233 -5.62 2.48 -4.64
CA ALA A 233 -4.24 2.60 -5.09
C ALA A 233 -4.08 3.72 -6.11
N VAL A 234 -2.89 4.30 -6.18
CA VAL A 234 -2.53 5.38 -7.11
C VAL A 234 -1.14 5.12 -7.70
N ALA A 235 -0.99 5.40 -8.98
CA ALA A 235 0.30 5.39 -9.67
C ALA A 235 0.43 6.62 -10.56
N VAL A 236 1.66 7.09 -10.75
CA VAL A 236 1.98 8.17 -11.70
C VAL A 236 2.75 7.57 -12.86
N GLN A 237 2.29 7.83 -14.08
CA GLN A 237 2.95 7.42 -15.32
C GLN A 237 4.14 8.36 -15.63
N SER A 238 5.05 7.92 -16.48
CA SER A 238 6.24 8.71 -16.87
C SER A 238 5.90 10.02 -17.59
N ASP A 239 4.71 10.11 -18.22
CA ASP A 239 4.17 11.31 -18.84
C ASP A 239 3.46 12.25 -17.86
N GLY A 240 3.44 11.92 -16.58
CA GLY A 240 2.82 12.69 -15.51
C GLY A 240 1.33 12.43 -15.31
N LYS A 241 0.71 11.55 -16.11
CA LYS A 241 -0.68 11.15 -15.91
C LYS A 241 -0.83 10.32 -14.63
N ILE A 242 -1.99 10.38 -14.03
CA ILE A 242 -2.29 9.77 -12.75
C ILE A 242 -3.33 8.68 -12.94
N LEU A 243 -3.00 7.46 -12.53
CA LEU A 243 -3.88 6.31 -12.54
C LEU A 243 -4.36 6.03 -11.12
N VAL A 244 -5.65 5.81 -10.97
CA VAL A 244 -6.27 5.44 -9.69
C VAL A 244 -7.04 4.15 -9.88
N ALA A 245 -6.71 3.16 -9.07
CA ALA A 245 -7.41 1.89 -9.04
C ALA A 245 -8.25 1.78 -7.76
N GLY A 246 -9.39 1.11 -7.90
CA GLY A 246 -10.32 0.91 -6.80
C GLY A 246 -11.41 -0.08 -7.17
N THR A 247 -12.51 -0.01 -6.46
CA THR A 247 -13.68 -0.85 -6.69
C THR A 247 -14.83 0.01 -7.22
N PHE A 248 -15.37 -0.38 -8.35
CA PHE A 248 -16.64 0.13 -8.81
C PHE A 248 -17.75 -0.83 -8.37
N SER A 249 -18.82 -0.30 -7.83
CA SER A 249 -20.01 -1.07 -7.46
C SER A 249 -21.22 -0.44 -8.14
N ASP A 250 -21.86 -1.20 -8.99
CA ASP A 250 -23.16 -0.79 -9.54
C ASP A 250 -24.23 -0.92 -8.46
N GLN A 251 -24.48 0.16 -7.76
CA GLN A 251 -25.49 0.27 -6.71
C GLN A 251 -26.93 0.19 -7.25
N LEU A 252 -27.10 0.28 -8.58
CA LEU A 252 -28.40 0.25 -9.24
C LEU A 252 -28.78 -1.16 -9.72
N SER A 253 -27.83 -2.09 -9.70
CA SER A 253 -28.08 -3.50 -10.01
C SER A 253 -28.80 -4.21 -8.86
N VAL A 254 -29.72 -5.11 -9.20
CA VAL A 254 -30.40 -6.02 -8.25
C VAL A 254 -29.39 -6.96 -7.56
N THR A 255 -28.27 -7.20 -8.20
CA THR A 255 -27.09 -7.90 -7.68
C THR A 255 -25.89 -6.97 -7.78
N PRO A 256 -25.52 -6.23 -6.70
CA PRO A 256 -24.37 -5.37 -6.75
C PRO A 256 -23.11 -6.20 -7.03
N ASP A 257 -22.57 -6.05 -8.22
CA ASP A 257 -21.29 -6.62 -8.59
C ASP A 257 -20.18 -5.59 -8.28
N GLY A 258 -19.09 -6.06 -7.70
CA GLY A 258 -17.89 -5.24 -7.51
C GLY A 258 -16.86 -5.60 -8.56
N ASP A 259 -16.42 -4.62 -9.34
CA ASP A 259 -15.39 -4.79 -10.36
C ASP A 259 -14.12 -4.03 -10.02
N PHE A 260 -12.99 -4.48 -10.55
CA PHE A 260 -11.83 -3.61 -10.55
C PHE A 260 -12.11 -2.42 -11.47
N ALA A 261 -11.93 -1.24 -10.91
CA ALA A 261 -12.09 0.00 -11.63
C ALA A 261 -10.76 0.75 -11.70
N LEU A 262 -10.53 1.36 -12.84
CA LEU A 262 -9.36 2.17 -13.13
C LEU A 262 -9.82 3.48 -13.76
N ILE A 263 -9.32 4.61 -13.28
CA ILE A 263 -9.51 5.91 -13.91
C ILE A 263 -8.16 6.57 -14.16
N ARG A 264 -8.04 7.29 -15.28
CA ARG A 264 -6.84 8.06 -15.59
C ARG A 264 -7.14 9.54 -15.65
N TYR A 265 -6.30 10.32 -14.98
CA TYR A 265 -6.30 11.77 -15.04
C TYR A 265 -5.06 12.28 -15.76
N ASN A 266 -5.21 13.40 -16.44
CA ASN A 266 -4.09 14.22 -16.89
C ASN A 266 -3.33 14.80 -15.69
N SER A 267 -2.14 15.33 -15.93
CA SER A 267 -1.32 15.92 -14.89
C SER A 267 -1.95 17.13 -14.18
N ASP A 268 -2.96 17.76 -14.76
CA ASP A 268 -3.71 18.86 -14.17
C ASP A 268 -4.95 18.42 -13.36
N GLY A 269 -5.27 17.12 -13.35
CA GLY A 269 -6.42 16.54 -12.67
C GLY A 269 -7.67 16.42 -13.52
N THR A 270 -7.66 16.87 -14.78
CA THR A 270 -8.78 16.59 -15.71
C THR A 270 -8.81 15.11 -16.08
N VAL A 271 -9.99 14.55 -16.31
CA VAL A 271 -10.11 13.15 -16.76
C VAL A 271 -9.52 13.00 -18.16
N ASP A 272 -8.65 12.00 -18.35
CA ASP A 272 -8.11 11.67 -19.67
C ASP A 272 -9.14 10.90 -20.51
N GLN A 273 -9.90 11.62 -21.32
CA GLN A 273 -10.98 11.07 -22.15
C GLN A 273 -10.50 10.04 -23.21
N GLY A 274 -9.20 9.99 -23.47
CA GLY A 274 -8.59 9.02 -24.38
C GLY A 274 -8.25 7.67 -23.75
N PHE A 275 -8.59 7.46 -22.46
CA PHE A 275 -8.34 6.23 -21.74
C PHE A 275 -9.63 5.43 -21.57
N GLY A 276 -9.64 4.18 -22.03
CA GLY A 276 -10.79 3.28 -21.91
C GLY A 276 -12.10 3.91 -22.37
N MET A 277 -13.13 3.76 -21.56
CA MET A 277 -14.42 4.42 -21.79
C MET A 277 -14.50 5.73 -20.98
N HIS A 278 -14.34 6.87 -21.66
CA HIS A 278 -14.45 8.20 -21.05
C HIS A 278 -13.52 8.41 -19.83
N GLY A 279 -12.31 7.86 -19.91
CA GLY A 279 -11.28 8.00 -18.88
C GLY A 279 -11.26 6.86 -17.87
N GLY A 280 -12.14 5.88 -17.99
CA GLY A 280 -12.24 4.73 -17.10
C GLY A 280 -12.11 3.39 -17.79
N ALA A 281 -11.69 2.37 -17.03
CA ALA A 281 -11.63 0.98 -17.46
C ALA A 281 -12.09 0.05 -16.32
N LEU A 282 -12.68 -1.07 -16.67
CA LEU A 282 -13.18 -2.07 -15.73
C LEU A 282 -12.60 -3.45 -16.04
N ALA A 283 -12.41 -4.27 -15.01
CA ALA A 283 -12.13 -5.68 -15.17
C ALA A 283 -13.09 -6.51 -14.34
N ASP A 284 -13.85 -7.33 -15.03
CA ASP A 284 -14.71 -8.38 -14.46
C ASP A 284 -13.94 -9.72 -14.44
N PHE A 285 -14.08 -10.46 -13.36
CA PHE A 285 -13.41 -11.73 -13.15
C PHE A 285 -14.35 -12.94 -13.28
N PHE A 286 -15.67 -12.73 -13.24
CA PHE A 286 -16.67 -13.78 -13.28
C PHE A 286 -17.94 -13.30 -13.99
N THR A 287 -18.60 -14.20 -14.68
CA THR A 287 -19.95 -13.96 -15.20
C THR A 287 -20.99 -14.16 -14.10
N GLY A 288 -21.91 -13.23 -13.94
CA GLY A 288 -22.97 -13.25 -12.91
C GLY A 288 -22.52 -12.64 -11.59
N THR A 289 -23.23 -12.92 -10.49
CA THR A 289 -22.95 -12.30 -9.18
C THR A 289 -21.52 -12.54 -8.75
N SER A 290 -20.74 -11.48 -8.72
CA SER A 290 -19.33 -11.48 -8.34
C SER A 290 -19.03 -10.34 -7.37
N SER A 291 -17.86 -10.40 -6.73
CA SER A 291 -17.31 -9.31 -5.95
C SER A 291 -15.82 -9.25 -6.18
N ALA A 292 -15.35 -8.15 -6.74
CA ALA A 292 -13.93 -7.91 -6.88
C ALA A 292 -13.56 -6.57 -6.25
N ALA A 293 -12.37 -6.50 -5.64
CA ALA A 293 -11.86 -5.30 -5.01
C ALA A 293 -10.39 -5.13 -5.33
N ALA A 294 -10.05 -4.07 -6.06
CA ALA A 294 -8.67 -3.69 -6.34
C ALA A 294 -8.04 -3.01 -5.12
N VAL A 295 -6.77 -3.32 -4.87
CA VAL A 295 -6.01 -2.75 -3.75
C VAL A 295 -4.61 -2.29 -4.14
N ALA A 296 -4.12 -2.66 -5.31
CA ALA A 296 -2.78 -2.34 -5.76
C ALA A 296 -2.74 -2.06 -7.26
N ILE A 297 -1.85 -1.17 -7.67
CA ILE A 297 -1.61 -0.79 -9.06
C ILE A 297 -0.10 -0.67 -9.31
N ALA A 298 0.34 -1.06 -10.48
CA ALA A 298 1.69 -0.81 -10.98
C ALA A 298 1.65 -0.51 -12.47
N VAL A 299 2.63 0.27 -12.96
CA VAL A 299 2.78 0.61 -14.37
C VAL A 299 4.05 -0.05 -14.89
N GLU A 300 3.92 -0.86 -15.92
CA GLU A 300 5.04 -1.53 -16.59
C GLU A 300 5.86 -0.55 -17.44
N SER A 301 7.06 -0.95 -17.82
CA SER A 301 7.97 -0.10 -18.62
C SER A 301 7.42 0.23 -20.02
N ASN A 302 6.55 -0.62 -20.55
CA ASN A 302 5.81 -0.41 -21.82
C ASN A 302 4.53 0.42 -21.63
N SER A 303 4.29 0.93 -20.41
CA SER A 303 3.11 1.68 -20.00
C SER A 303 1.82 0.85 -19.84
N ASP A 304 1.89 -0.48 -19.91
CA ASP A 304 0.77 -1.32 -19.52
C ASP A 304 0.54 -1.25 -18.01
N ILE A 305 -0.69 -1.52 -17.59
CA ILE A 305 -1.13 -1.25 -16.23
C ILE A 305 -1.57 -2.57 -15.59
N VAL A 306 -0.97 -2.89 -14.45
CA VAL A 306 -1.34 -4.05 -13.65
C VAL A 306 -2.12 -3.59 -12.43
N VAL A 307 -3.31 -4.16 -12.24
CA VAL A 307 -4.16 -3.94 -11.08
C VAL A 307 -4.38 -5.26 -10.37
N ALA A 308 -4.28 -5.28 -9.06
CA ALA A 308 -4.43 -6.51 -8.29
C ALA A 308 -5.26 -6.31 -7.02
N GLY A 309 -5.84 -7.40 -6.55
CA GLY A 309 -6.69 -7.44 -5.37
C GLY A 309 -7.27 -8.82 -5.12
N LYS A 310 -8.54 -8.87 -4.85
CA LYS A 310 -9.29 -10.13 -4.64
C LYS A 310 -10.55 -10.17 -5.50
N ALA A 311 -10.96 -11.38 -5.88
CA ALA A 311 -12.24 -11.59 -6.51
C ALA A 311 -12.89 -12.89 -5.99
N SER A 312 -14.23 -12.92 -5.88
CA SER A 312 -15.01 -14.08 -5.49
C SER A 312 -16.29 -14.17 -6.31
N GLN A 313 -16.81 -15.37 -6.48
CA GLN A 313 -18.10 -15.61 -7.14
C GLN A 313 -19.12 -16.15 -6.13
N GLY A 314 -20.21 -15.42 -5.96
CA GLY A 314 -21.24 -15.76 -4.97
C GLY A 314 -20.65 -15.84 -3.56
N THR A 315 -20.87 -16.96 -2.88
CA THR A 315 -20.39 -17.23 -1.52
C THR A 315 -19.04 -17.97 -1.48
N ASN A 316 -18.39 -18.17 -2.63
CA ASN A 316 -17.10 -18.86 -2.69
C ASN A 316 -16.00 -18.03 -2.03
N PRO A 317 -14.97 -18.70 -1.45
CA PRO A 317 -13.79 -17.99 -0.95
C PRO A 317 -13.15 -17.10 -2.02
N SER A 318 -12.68 -15.92 -1.62
CA SER A 318 -11.97 -15.04 -2.54
C SER A 318 -10.61 -15.62 -2.95
N GLN A 319 -10.17 -15.21 -4.12
CA GLN A 319 -8.91 -15.60 -4.75
C GLN A 319 -8.07 -14.35 -5.02
N PHE A 320 -6.75 -14.52 -5.16
CA PHE A 320 -5.94 -13.46 -5.78
C PHE A 320 -6.48 -13.18 -7.17
N ALA A 321 -6.70 -11.91 -7.46
CA ALA A 321 -7.17 -11.42 -8.74
C ALA A 321 -6.16 -10.41 -9.28
N VAL A 322 -5.75 -10.58 -10.54
CA VAL A 322 -4.83 -9.67 -11.24
C VAL A 322 -5.38 -9.41 -12.62
N ALA A 323 -5.50 -8.14 -12.98
CA ALA A 323 -5.86 -7.68 -14.32
C ALA A 323 -4.71 -6.91 -14.94
N ARG A 324 -4.46 -7.10 -16.22
CA ARG A 324 -3.55 -6.27 -17.01
C ARG A 324 -4.32 -5.52 -18.07
N PHE A 325 -4.08 -4.23 -18.11
CA PHE A 325 -4.64 -3.33 -19.12
C PHE A 325 -3.52 -2.80 -20.00
N THR A 326 -3.81 -2.57 -21.26
CA THR A 326 -2.95 -1.83 -22.17
C THR A 326 -2.79 -0.38 -21.70
N SER A 327 -1.83 0.33 -22.24
CA SER A 327 -1.65 1.78 -22.00
C SER A 327 -2.86 2.64 -22.39
N LEU A 328 -3.79 2.10 -23.18
CA LEU A 328 -5.03 2.76 -23.60
C LEU A 328 -6.23 2.42 -22.69
N GLY A 329 -6.10 1.49 -21.76
CA GLY A 329 -7.15 1.11 -20.83
C GLY A 329 -8.00 -0.09 -21.25
N ASP A 330 -7.68 -0.74 -22.37
CA ASP A 330 -8.30 -2.01 -22.74
C ASP A 330 -7.68 -3.16 -21.95
N LEU A 331 -8.46 -4.19 -21.61
CA LEU A 331 -7.88 -5.41 -21.07
C LEU A 331 -6.92 -6.03 -22.10
N ASP A 332 -5.74 -6.44 -21.65
CA ASP A 332 -4.73 -7.05 -22.51
C ASP A 332 -5.02 -8.54 -22.71
N PRO A 333 -5.50 -8.96 -23.91
CA PRO A 333 -5.92 -10.33 -24.15
C PRO A 333 -4.78 -11.35 -24.10
N THR A 334 -3.53 -10.90 -24.12
CA THR A 334 -2.35 -11.78 -24.01
C THR A 334 -2.04 -12.19 -22.59
N PHE A 335 -2.60 -11.49 -21.58
CA PHE A 335 -2.41 -11.79 -20.17
C PHE A 335 -3.52 -12.72 -19.65
N GLY A 336 -3.15 -13.91 -19.23
CA GLY A 336 -4.08 -14.87 -18.63
C GLY A 336 -5.26 -15.25 -19.54
N ALA A 337 -6.45 -15.13 -19.04
CA ALA A 337 -7.70 -15.39 -19.77
C ALA A 337 -8.39 -14.05 -20.08
N GLY A 338 -8.07 -13.46 -21.25
CA GLY A 338 -8.67 -12.20 -21.67
C GLY A 338 -8.31 -11.00 -20.80
N GLY A 339 -7.08 -10.93 -20.31
CA GLY A 339 -6.56 -9.81 -19.52
C GLY A 339 -6.61 -10.03 -18.01
N VAL A 340 -7.14 -11.17 -17.52
CA VAL A 340 -7.31 -11.44 -16.10
C VAL A 340 -6.76 -12.80 -15.67
N VAL A 341 -6.24 -12.87 -14.44
CA VAL A 341 -5.78 -14.11 -13.81
C VAL A 341 -6.33 -14.20 -12.40
N LYS A 342 -6.82 -15.38 -12.03
CA LYS A 342 -7.22 -15.74 -10.66
C LYS A 342 -6.29 -16.81 -10.13
N THR A 343 -5.89 -16.70 -8.86
CA THR A 343 -5.04 -17.70 -8.20
C THR A 343 -5.60 -18.01 -6.83
N SER A 344 -5.90 -19.29 -6.59
CA SER A 344 -6.33 -19.78 -5.29
C SER A 344 -5.24 -20.61 -4.64
N PHE A 345 -5.05 -20.42 -3.34
CA PHE A 345 -4.22 -21.28 -2.49
C PHE A 345 -5.07 -22.28 -1.69
N GLY A 346 -6.36 -22.39 -2.04
CA GLY A 346 -7.30 -23.30 -1.39
C GLY A 346 -7.96 -22.75 -0.12
N GLN A 347 -7.84 -21.46 0.11
CA GLN A 347 -8.35 -20.74 1.29
C GLN A 347 -9.07 -19.45 0.84
N THR A 348 -9.36 -18.55 1.79
CA THR A 348 -9.76 -17.19 1.47
C THR A 348 -8.52 -16.35 1.23
N ASP A 349 -8.28 -16.01 -0.03
CA ASP A 349 -7.05 -15.38 -0.49
C ASP A 349 -7.30 -13.93 -0.91
N SER A 350 -6.35 -13.04 -0.62
CA SER A 350 -6.42 -11.63 -1.04
C SER A 350 -5.03 -11.06 -1.27
N VAL A 351 -4.82 -10.40 -2.41
CA VAL A 351 -3.62 -9.57 -2.64
C VAL A 351 -3.67 -8.36 -1.70
N ALA A 352 -2.53 -7.98 -1.18
CA ALA A 352 -2.33 -6.73 -0.44
C ALA A 352 -1.49 -5.72 -1.22
N ALA A 353 -0.51 -6.19 -1.99
CA ALA A 353 0.38 -5.34 -2.77
C ALA A 353 0.99 -6.08 -3.95
N ILE A 354 1.45 -5.33 -4.97
CA ILE A 354 2.21 -5.86 -6.11
C ILE A 354 3.51 -5.12 -6.31
N ALA A 355 4.47 -5.79 -6.94
CA ALA A 355 5.72 -5.20 -7.40
C ALA A 355 6.12 -5.79 -8.75
N LEU A 356 6.75 -4.98 -9.60
CA LEU A 356 7.21 -5.38 -10.93
C LEU A 356 8.71 -5.69 -10.87
N GLN A 357 9.09 -6.91 -11.28
CA GLN A 357 10.49 -7.30 -11.40
C GLN A 357 11.12 -6.69 -12.67
N ALA A 358 12.43 -6.53 -12.68
CA ALA A 358 13.16 -5.96 -13.83
C ALA A 358 13.02 -6.79 -15.12
N ASP A 359 12.66 -8.07 -14.97
CA ASP A 359 12.40 -8.99 -16.10
C ASP A 359 10.92 -8.99 -16.55
N GLY A 360 10.13 -8.01 -16.10
CA GLY A 360 8.72 -7.84 -16.46
C GLY A 360 7.75 -8.74 -15.67
N LYS A 361 8.23 -9.59 -14.76
CA LYS A 361 7.34 -10.43 -13.97
C LYS A 361 6.64 -9.63 -12.88
N ILE A 362 5.40 -9.99 -12.58
CA ILE A 362 4.56 -9.36 -11.57
C ILE A 362 4.60 -10.23 -10.31
N VAL A 363 5.02 -9.66 -9.20
CA VAL A 363 4.95 -10.30 -7.89
C VAL A 363 3.74 -9.75 -7.14
N ALA A 364 2.80 -10.61 -6.77
CA ALA A 364 1.68 -10.28 -5.90
C ALA A 364 1.90 -10.91 -4.52
N ALA A 365 1.88 -10.08 -3.49
CA ALA A 365 1.96 -10.49 -2.11
C ALA A 365 0.65 -10.22 -1.38
N GLY A 366 0.28 -11.09 -0.47
CA GLY A 366 -0.98 -10.96 0.25
C GLY A 366 -1.18 -12.06 1.28
N ASN A 367 -2.42 -12.39 1.53
CA ASN A 367 -2.83 -13.26 2.62
C ASN A 367 -3.61 -14.47 2.10
N SER A 368 -3.38 -15.60 2.73
CA SER A 368 -4.21 -16.80 2.59
C SER A 368 -4.71 -17.18 3.98
N VAL A 369 -6.03 -17.07 4.19
CA VAL A 369 -6.67 -17.21 5.50
C VAL A 369 -7.35 -18.56 5.58
N ASN A 370 -6.91 -19.42 6.49
CA ASN A 370 -7.59 -20.67 6.79
C ASN A 370 -8.84 -20.40 7.64
N VAL A 371 -10.01 -20.44 7.01
CA VAL A 371 -11.30 -20.13 7.66
C VAL A 371 -11.66 -21.11 8.79
N THR A 372 -11.06 -22.32 8.80
CA THR A 372 -11.33 -23.33 9.84
C THR A 372 -10.50 -23.08 11.10
N THR A 373 -9.24 -22.68 10.93
CA THR A 373 -8.32 -22.45 12.05
C THR A 373 -8.15 -20.97 12.41
N GLY A 374 -8.58 -20.06 11.53
CA GLY A 374 -8.38 -18.62 11.66
C GLY A 374 -6.92 -18.19 11.50
N ASN A 375 -6.04 -19.08 11.04
CA ASN A 375 -4.63 -18.77 10.85
C ASN A 375 -4.42 -18.08 9.50
N ASP A 376 -3.78 -16.92 9.53
CA ASP A 376 -3.35 -16.19 8.36
C ASP A 376 -1.91 -16.56 8.00
N ALA A 377 -1.64 -16.71 6.71
CA ALA A 377 -0.32 -16.95 6.17
C ALA A 377 0.00 -15.95 5.06
N PHE A 378 1.29 -15.61 4.90
CA PHE A 378 1.72 -14.83 3.74
C PHE A 378 1.59 -15.67 2.48
N ALA A 379 0.91 -15.14 1.48
CA ALA A 379 0.79 -15.73 0.16
C ALA A 379 1.56 -14.90 -0.85
N LEU A 380 2.30 -15.58 -1.73
CA LEU A 380 3.08 -14.95 -2.79
C LEU A 380 2.79 -15.66 -4.11
N ALA A 381 2.41 -14.92 -5.11
CA ALA A 381 2.28 -15.38 -6.48
C ALA A 381 3.17 -14.57 -7.42
N ARG A 382 3.66 -15.20 -8.46
CA ARG A 382 4.41 -14.53 -9.52
C ARG A 382 3.80 -14.85 -10.87
N TYR A 383 3.47 -13.81 -11.61
CA TYR A 383 2.86 -13.90 -12.93
C TYR A 383 3.89 -13.52 -13.99
N ILE A 384 3.82 -14.20 -15.12
CA ILE A 384 4.62 -13.92 -16.31
C ILE A 384 3.75 -13.08 -17.21
N ALA A 385 4.21 -11.89 -17.55
CA ALA A 385 3.67 -11.13 -18.67
C ALA A 385 4.31 -11.66 -19.95
N PRO A 386 3.54 -12.07 -20.96
CA PRO A 386 4.08 -12.53 -22.23
C PRO A 386 4.77 -11.39 -22.99
#